data_3963d0cc66eb2f195b1e5c36cfc5deb8
#
_entry.id   3963d0cc66eb2f195b1e5c36cfc5deb8
#
_cell.length_a   1.000
_cell.length_b   1.000
_cell.length_c   1.000
_cell.angle_alpha   90.00
_cell.angle_beta   90.00
_cell.angle_gamma   90.00
#
_symmetry.space_group_name_H-M   'P 1'
#
loop_
_entity.id
_entity.type
_entity.pdbx_description
1 polymer ?
#
loop_
_entity_poly.entity_id
_entity_poly.type
_entity_poly.pdbx_seq_one_letter_code
_entity_poly.pdbx_strand_id
1 'polypeptide(L)'
;EIIEQDLYHELQPYLQQVGDMERILARVALRSARPRDLTRLRTALEQIEPIKSLINTKTSSNLTALSEQIGDFSAQIELLQKAIIETPPLLIRDGGVIAEGYNAELDEWRTLSAGATQYLENLEQRERESTGIDTLKIGFNAVHGYYIQISQGQAHKAPIHYVRRQTLKNAERYIIPELKEYDCLLYTSD
;
A
#
# COMPACT_ATOMS: atom_id res chain seq x y z
N GLU A 1 37.27 -9.64 -26.25
CA GLU A 1 37.50 -8.40 -25.45
C GLU A 1 36.84 -8.45 -24.05
N ILE A 2 35.53 -8.77 -23.93
CA ILE A 2 34.85 -8.86 -22.64
C ILE A 2 35.49 -9.95 -21.77
N ILE A 3 35.82 -11.10 -22.34
CA ILE A 3 36.44 -12.24 -21.62
C ILE A 3 37.92 -11.97 -21.32
N GLU A 4 38.66 -11.39 -22.27
CA GLU A 4 40.09 -11.09 -22.11
C GLU A 4 40.39 -10.01 -21.06
N GLN A 5 39.41 -9.13 -20.78
CA GLN A 5 39.58 -8.02 -19.82
C GLN A 5 38.89 -8.26 -18.48
N ASP A 6 38.45 -9.49 -18.22
CA ASP A 6 37.69 -9.88 -17.02
C ASP A 6 36.39 -9.08 -16.80
N LEU A 7 35.96 -8.28 -17.78
CA LEU A 7 34.80 -7.43 -17.74
C LEU A 7 33.48 -8.21 -17.47
N TYR A 8 33.45 -9.48 -17.87
CA TYR A 8 32.32 -10.36 -17.65
C TYR A 8 32.01 -10.50 -16.12
N HIS A 9 33.03 -10.73 -15.33
CA HIS A 9 32.86 -10.88 -13.87
C HIS A 9 32.44 -9.58 -13.21
N GLU A 10 32.91 -8.45 -13.72
CA GLU A 10 32.51 -7.13 -13.24
C GLU A 10 31.07 -6.78 -13.62
N LEU A 11 30.60 -7.11 -14.82
CA LEU A 11 29.25 -6.81 -15.31
C LEU A 11 28.17 -7.77 -14.79
N GLN A 12 28.53 -9.02 -14.54
CA GLN A 12 27.56 -10.07 -14.19
C GLN A 12 26.63 -9.70 -13.02
N PRO A 13 27.09 -9.14 -11.89
CA PRO A 13 26.22 -8.77 -10.77
C PRO A 13 25.16 -7.75 -11.16
N TYR A 14 25.50 -6.75 -11.97
CA TYR A 14 24.59 -5.72 -12.45
C TYR A 14 23.56 -6.28 -13.43
N LEU A 15 24.02 -7.08 -14.41
CA LEU A 15 23.15 -7.70 -15.40
C LEU A 15 22.12 -8.66 -14.76
N GLN A 16 22.49 -9.36 -13.70
CA GLN A 16 21.57 -10.21 -12.95
C GLN A 16 20.43 -9.41 -12.29
N GLN A 17 20.68 -8.17 -11.89
CA GLN A 17 19.69 -7.31 -11.27
C GLN A 17 18.75 -6.64 -12.29
N VAL A 18 19.14 -6.53 -13.56
CA VAL A 18 18.29 -6.00 -14.64
C VAL A 18 17.04 -6.87 -14.83
N GLY A 19 17.21 -8.20 -14.79
CA GLY A 19 16.09 -9.15 -14.88
C GLY A 19 15.31 -9.04 -16.21
N ASP A 20 14.03 -9.43 -16.17
CA ASP A 20 13.13 -9.44 -17.33
C ASP A 20 12.36 -8.10 -17.45
N MET A 21 13.05 -7.07 -17.94
CA MET A 21 12.46 -5.74 -18.14
C MET A 21 11.38 -5.73 -19.21
N GLU A 22 11.51 -6.50 -20.27
CA GLU A 22 10.54 -6.53 -21.38
C GLU A 22 9.15 -6.94 -20.87
N ARG A 23 9.10 -7.98 -20.04
CA ARG A 23 7.87 -8.44 -19.44
C ARG A 23 7.26 -7.41 -18.49
N ILE A 24 8.09 -6.70 -17.72
CA ILE A 24 7.63 -5.64 -16.83
C ILE A 24 7.06 -4.49 -17.64
N LEU A 25 7.77 -4.02 -18.65
CA LEU A 25 7.34 -2.93 -19.53
C LEU A 25 6.04 -3.29 -20.29
N ALA A 26 5.92 -4.53 -20.77
CA ALA A 26 4.68 -5.01 -21.38
C ALA A 26 3.49 -4.92 -20.40
N ARG A 27 3.68 -5.28 -19.12
CA ARG A 27 2.64 -5.14 -18.09
C ARG A 27 2.31 -3.68 -17.78
N VAL A 28 3.29 -2.80 -17.77
CA VAL A 28 3.08 -1.35 -17.60
C VAL A 28 2.25 -0.82 -18.76
N ALA A 29 2.60 -1.15 -19.99
CA ALA A 29 1.86 -0.74 -21.20
C ALA A 29 0.41 -1.24 -21.19
N LEU A 30 0.18 -2.47 -20.72
CA LEU A 30 -1.15 -3.07 -20.58
C LEU A 30 -1.90 -2.66 -19.29
N ARG A 31 -1.35 -1.75 -18.48
CA ARG A 31 -1.89 -1.33 -17.17
C ARG A 31 -2.19 -2.49 -16.22
N SER A 32 -1.40 -3.56 -16.31
CA SER A 32 -1.52 -4.78 -15.50
C SER A 32 -0.31 -5.01 -14.58
N ALA A 33 0.60 -4.05 -14.51
CA ALA A 33 1.76 -4.09 -13.64
C ALA A 33 1.34 -4.15 -12.18
N ARG A 34 2.03 -4.97 -11.39
CA ARG A 34 1.86 -5.07 -9.95
C ARG A 34 2.83 -4.12 -9.24
N PRO A 35 2.57 -3.73 -7.99
CA PRO A 35 3.47 -2.84 -7.25
C PRO A 35 4.94 -3.30 -7.26
N ARG A 36 5.19 -4.60 -7.08
CA ARG A 36 6.54 -5.18 -7.12
C ARG A 36 7.19 -5.20 -8.50
N ASP A 37 6.42 -5.13 -9.58
CA ASP A 37 6.99 -4.96 -10.92
C ASP A 37 7.64 -3.58 -11.05
N LEU A 38 7.06 -2.54 -10.44
CA LEU A 38 7.60 -1.18 -10.44
C LEU A 38 8.90 -1.06 -9.62
N THR A 39 8.99 -1.71 -8.45
CA THR A 39 10.24 -1.74 -7.68
C THR A 39 11.34 -2.51 -8.41
N ARG A 40 11.01 -3.61 -9.07
CA ARG A 40 11.96 -4.35 -9.93
C ARG A 40 12.42 -3.51 -11.13
N LEU A 41 11.52 -2.75 -11.75
CA LEU A 41 11.88 -1.82 -12.81
C LEU A 41 12.85 -0.75 -12.30
N ARG A 42 12.60 -0.16 -11.13
CA ARG A 42 13.51 0.78 -10.47
C ARG A 42 14.89 0.17 -10.27
N THR A 43 14.97 -1.01 -9.64
CA THR A 43 16.24 -1.72 -9.43
C THR A 43 16.98 -1.99 -10.74
N ALA A 44 16.26 -2.39 -11.79
CA ALA A 44 16.85 -2.63 -13.12
C ALA A 44 17.41 -1.35 -13.74
N LEU A 45 16.67 -0.24 -13.67
CA LEU A 45 17.11 1.05 -14.19
C LEU A 45 18.31 1.61 -13.42
N GLU A 46 18.38 1.41 -12.11
CA GLU A 46 19.52 1.80 -11.27
C GLU A 46 20.83 1.11 -11.65
N GLN A 47 20.77 -0.06 -12.32
CA GLN A 47 21.97 -0.75 -12.80
C GLN A 47 22.57 -0.12 -14.07
N ILE A 48 21.83 0.72 -14.77
CA ILE A 48 22.24 1.25 -16.08
C ILE A 48 23.50 2.10 -15.98
N GLU A 49 23.57 3.05 -15.04
CA GLU A 49 24.73 3.90 -14.87
C GLU A 49 26.01 3.13 -14.46
N PRO A 50 25.98 2.20 -13.48
CA PRO A 50 27.11 1.32 -13.22
C PRO A 50 27.58 0.53 -14.44
N ILE A 51 26.65 -0.02 -15.23
CA ILE A 51 26.96 -0.78 -16.46
C ILE A 51 27.63 0.13 -17.48
N LYS A 52 27.09 1.33 -17.74
CA LYS A 52 27.67 2.32 -18.66
C LYS A 52 29.08 2.73 -18.19
N SER A 53 29.25 3.00 -16.91
CA SER A 53 30.54 3.37 -16.35
C SER A 53 31.59 2.29 -16.57
N LEU A 54 31.26 1.01 -16.32
CA LEU A 54 32.17 -0.12 -16.56
C LEU A 54 32.51 -0.30 -18.05
N ILE A 55 31.54 -0.16 -18.93
CA ILE A 55 31.74 -0.25 -20.40
C ILE A 55 32.66 0.88 -20.87
N ASN A 56 32.47 2.09 -20.43
CA ASN A 56 33.22 3.27 -20.82
C ASN A 56 34.69 3.26 -20.35
N THR A 57 35.05 2.44 -19.36
CA THR A 57 36.46 2.26 -18.98
C THR A 57 37.27 1.46 -19.99
N LYS A 58 36.62 0.84 -20.98
CA LYS A 58 37.26 -0.03 -21.97
C LYS A 58 37.40 0.69 -23.31
N THR A 59 38.48 0.40 -24.02
CA THR A 59 38.86 1.02 -25.30
C THR A 59 38.22 0.38 -26.53
N SER A 60 37.14 -0.39 -26.37
CA SER A 60 36.46 -1.04 -27.47
C SER A 60 35.44 -0.12 -28.16
N SER A 61 35.59 0.12 -29.43
CA SER A 61 34.67 0.95 -30.22
C SER A 61 33.24 0.43 -30.23
N ASN A 62 33.06 -0.90 -30.20
CA ASN A 62 31.74 -1.54 -30.18
C ASN A 62 31.06 -1.34 -28.82
N LEU A 63 31.80 -1.43 -27.72
CA LEU A 63 31.26 -1.20 -26.38
C LEU A 63 30.89 0.26 -26.17
N THR A 64 31.70 1.19 -26.67
CA THR A 64 31.39 2.62 -26.64
C THR A 64 30.13 2.92 -27.43
N ALA A 65 29.98 2.39 -28.65
CA ALA A 65 28.76 2.55 -29.45
C ALA A 65 27.51 1.99 -28.76
N LEU A 66 27.61 0.86 -28.04
CA LEU A 66 26.51 0.31 -27.24
C LEU A 66 26.17 1.22 -26.07
N SER A 67 27.18 1.73 -25.36
CA SER A 67 26.96 2.67 -24.22
C SER A 67 26.24 3.94 -24.68
N GLU A 68 26.56 4.48 -25.85
CA GLU A 68 25.91 5.68 -26.42
C GLU A 68 24.45 5.44 -26.81
N GLN A 69 24.04 4.19 -27.10
CA GLN A 69 22.65 3.84 -27.39
C GLN A 69 21.79 3.74 -26.12
N ILE A 70 22.40 3.57 -24.96
CA ILE A 70 21.68 3.48 -23.70
C ILE A 70 21.30 4.90 -23.24
N GLY A 71 20.00 5.16 -23.11
CA GLY A 71 19.46 6.44 -22.69
C GLY A 71 19.75 6.79 -21.22
N ASP A 72 19.36 7.99 -20.83
CA ASP A 72 19.30 8.43 -19.43
C ASP A 72 17.91 8.15 -18.87
N PHE A 73 17.84 7.50 -17.70
CA PHE A 73 16.61 7.14 -16.99
C PHE A 73 16.54 7.73 -15.59
N SER A 74 17.34 8.74 -15.28
CA SER A 74 17.40 9.39 -13.96
C SER A 74 16.02 9.89 -13.50
N ALA A 75 15.26 10.51 -14.39
CA ALA A 75 13.93 11.00 -14.09
C ALA A 75 12.93 9.88 -13.73
N GLN A 76 13.01 8.74 -14.43
CA GLN A 76 12.16 7.57 -14.15
C GLN A 76 12.55 6.89 -12.84
N ILE A 77 13.84 6.81 -12.54
CA ILE A 77 14.37 6.29 -11.27
C ILE A 77 13.87 7.18 -10.13
N GLU A 78 14.05 8.49 -10.24
CA GLU A 78 13.61 9.45 -9.23
C GLU A 78 12.10 9.37 -8.98
N LEU A 79 11.30 9.30 -10.06
CA LEU A 79 9.85 9.13 -9.96
C LEU A 79 9.50 7.87 -9.17
N LEU A 80 10.09 6.72 -9.52
CA LEU A 80 9.79 5.45 -8.87
C LEU A 80 10.27 5.42 -7.42
N GLN A 81 11.41 6.04 -7.10
CA GLN A 81 11.93 6.16 -5.74
C GLN A 81 11.02 7.01 -4.86
N LYS A 82 10.51 8.14 -5.39
CA LYS A 82 9.62 9.03 -4.65
C LYS A 82 8.21 8.49 -4.50
N ALA A 83 7.70 7.82 -5.55
CA ALA A 83 6.30 7.42 -5.59
C ALA A 83 6.00 6.08 -4.93
N ILE A 84 6.92 5.12 -4.99
CA ILE A 84 6.67 3.73 -4.58
C ILE A 84 7.51 3.38 -3.36
N ILE A 85 6.89 2.83 -2.32
CA ILE A 85 7.62 2.34 -1.14
C ILE A 85 8.62 1.24 -1.52
N GLU A 86 9.62 1.02 -0.70
CA GLU A 86 10.69 0.06 -0.99
C GLU A 86 10.20 -1.38 -1.08
N THR A 87 9.31 -1.77 -0.19
CA THR A 87 8.73 -3.13 -0.14
C THR A 87 7.22 -3.09 -0.27
N PRO A 88 6.68 -2.88 -1.49
CA PRO A 88 5.25 -2.77 -1.68
C PRO A 88 4.53 -4.11 -1.52
N PRO A 89 3.24 -4.11 -1.17
CA PRO A 89 2.41 -5.30 -1.11
C PRO A 89 2.32 -6.00 -2.47
N LEU A 90 1.81 -7.22 -2.49
CA LEU A 90 1.66 -8.01 -3.71
C LEU A 90 0.59 -7.43 -4.64
N LEU A 91 -0.48 -6.92 -4.07
CA LEU A 91 -1.64 -6.43 -4.81
C LEU A 91 -1.94 -4.97 -4.43
N ILE A 92 -2.35 -4.20 -5.40
CA ILE A 92 -2.75 -2.79 -5.22
C ILE A 92 -3.88 -2.63 -4.19
N ARG A 93 -4.83 -3.58 -4.16
CA ARG A 93 -5.97 -3.56 -3.22
C ARG A 93 -5.58 -3.68 -1.74
N ASP A 94 -4.36 -4.14 -1.47
CA ASP A 94 -3.86 -4.28 -0.10
C ASP A 94 -3.45 -2.90 0.49
N GLY A 95 -3.43 -1.85 -0.35
CA GLY A 95 -3.07 -0.48 0.05
C GLY A 95 -1.57 -0.29 0.28
N GLY A 96 -1.19 0.92 0.71
CA GLY A 96 0.19 1.22 1.15
C GLY A 96 1.27 1.14 0.06
N VAL A 97 0.93 1.27 -1.22
CA VAL A 97 1.89 1.19 -2.34
C VAL A 97 2.64 2.50 -2.54
N ILE A 98 1.91 3.63 -2.46
CA ILE A 98 2.45 4.96 -2.68
C ILE A 98 3.18 5.41 -1.41
N ALA A 99 4.37 5.97 -1.57
CA ALA A 99 5.16 6.49 -0.46
C ALA A 99 4.47 7.67 0.22
N GLU A 100 4.68 7.80 1.53
CA GLU A 100 4.25 8.97 2.29
C GLU A 100 5.01 10.21 1.82
N GLY A 101 4.33 11.34 1.76
CA GLY A 101 4.90 12.60 1.24
C GLY A 101 4.88 12.73 -0.28
N TYR A 102 4.51 11.69 -1.04
CA TYR A 102 4.44 11.77 -2.50
C TYR A 102 3.21 12.56 -2.99
N ASN A 103 2.07 12.40 -2.34
CA ASN A 103 0.83 13.09 -2.68
C ASN A 103 0.14 13.59 -1.40
N ALA A 104 0.09 14.91 -1.25
CA ALA A 104 -0.45 15.57 -0.05
C ALA A 104 -1.94 15.21 0.20
N GLU A 105 -2.74 15.14 -0.84
CA GLU A 105 -4.15 14.78 -0.73
C GLU A 105 -4.33 13.34 -0.22
N LEU A 106 -3.53 12.39 -0.75
CA LEU A 106 -3.55 11.01 -0.28
C LEU A 106 -3.13 10.90 1.20
N ASP A 107 -2.14 11.68 1.62
CA ASP A 107 -1.67 11.67 3.01
C ASP A 107 -2.71 12.30 3.96
N GLU A 108 -3.43 13.32 3.49
CA GLU A 108 -4.58 13.88 4.22
C GLU A 108 -5.67 12.80 4.41
N TRP A 109 -6.06 12.11 3.34
CA TRP A 109 -7.04 11.01 3.43
C TRP A 109 -6.58 9.88 4.34
N ARG A 110 -5.30 9.54 4.34
CA ARG A 110 -4.73 8.55 5.27
C ARG A 110 -4.83 9.00 6.72
N THR A 111 -4.54 10.26 6.98
CA THR A 111 -4.62 10.84 8.33
C THR A 111 -6.06 10.84 8.84
N LEU A 112 -7.02 11.24 8.01
CA LEU A 112 -8.44 11.20 8.32
C LEU A 112 -8.90 9.77 8.59
N SER A 113 -8.52 8.81 7.74
CA SER A 113 -8.87 7.40 7.90
C SER A 113 -8.27 6.79 9.17
N ALA A 114 -7.02 7.10 9.48
CA ALA A 114 -6.36 6.64 10.70
C ALA A 114 -7.04 7.23 11.95
N GLY A 115 -7.37 8.51 11.92
CA GLY A 115 -8.12 9.18 13.00
C GLY A 115 -9.49 8.57 13.22
N ALA A 116 -10.20 8.25 12.14
CA ALA A 116 -11.49 7.58 12.19
C ALA A 116 -11.39 6.17 12.83
N THR A 117 -10.39 5.39 12.45
CA THR A 117 -10.14 4.07 13.01
C THR A 117 -9.83 4.16 14.51
N GLN A 118 -8.94 5.05 14.90
CA GLN A 118 -8.57 5.26 16.29
C GLN A 118 -9.74 5.68 17.16
N TYR A 119 -10.62 6.54 16.63
CA TYR A 119 -11.84 6.93 17.34
C TYR A 119 -12.75 5.73 17.63
N LEU A 120 -12.98 4.87 16.64
CA LEU A 120 -13.82 3.67 16.79
C LEU A 120 -13.22 2.66 17.75
N GLU A 121 -11.90 2.46 17.72
CA GLU A 121 -11.18 1.60 18.67
C GLU A 121 -11.30 2.11 20.10
N ASN A 122 -11.11 3.40 20.32
CA ASN A 122 -11.28 4.03 21.62
C ASN A 122 -12.72 3.93 22.13
N LEU A 123 -13.69 4.12 21.23
CA LEU A 123 -15.12 3.97 21.56
C LEU A 123 -15.44 2.53 21.94
N GLU A 124 -14.95 1.55 21.19
CA GLU A 124 -15.14 0.12 21.47
C GLU A 124 -14.57 -0.25 22.85
N GLN A 125 -13.36 0.19 23.14
CA GLN A 125 -12.73 -0.05 24.43
C GLN A 125 -13.52 0.61 25.58
N ARG A 126 -13.90 1.87 25.43
CA ARG A 126 -14.71 2.60 26.43
C ARG A 126 -16.04 1.91 26.72
N GLU A 127 -16.73 1.47 25.66
CA GLU A 127 -18.02 0.78 25.80
C GLU A 127 -17.85 -0.62 26.43
N ARG A 128 -16.77 -1.35 26.13
CA ARG A 128 -16.46 -2.60 26.82
C ARG A 128 -16.22 -2.42 28.30
N GLU A 129 -15.43 -1.40 28.67
CA GLU A 129 -15.11 -1.11 30.07
C GLU A 129 -16.35 -0.66 30.86
N SER A 130 -17.19 0.19 30.28
CA SER A 130 -18.40 0.73 30.94
C SER A 130 -19.49 -0.31 31.08
N THR A 131 -19.62 -1.24 30.15
CA THR A 131 -20.71 -2.26 30.15
C THR A 131 -20.29 -3.60 30.74
N GLY A 132 -18.98 -3.88 30.84
CA GLY A 132 -18.46 -5.19 31.23
C GLY A 132 -18.81 -6.29 30.21
N ILE A 133 -18.97 -5.95 28.93
CA ILE A 133 -19.31 -6.89 27.85
C ILE A 133 -18.06 -7.17 27.00
N ASP A 134 -17.37 -8.27 27.28
CA ASP A 134 -16.12 -8.65 26.60
C ASP A 134 -16.28 -8.93 25.10
N THR A 135 -17.48 -9.35 24.69
CA THR A 135 -17.78 -9.68 23.29
C THR A 135 -18.22 -8.49 22.45
N LEU A 136 -18.31 -7.30 23.05
CA LEU A 136 -18.69 -6.08 22.36
C LEU A 136 -17.66 -5.74 21.29
N LYS A 137 -18.13 -5.49 20.07
CA LYS A 137 -17.33 -5.04 18.92
C LYS A 137 -18.08 -3.98 18.15
N ILE A 138 -17.35 -2.99 17.65
CA ILE A 138 -17.88 -2.04 16.66
C ILE A 138 -17.62 -2.59 15.27
N GLY A 139 -18.63 -2.54 14.41
CA GLY A 139 -18.55 -2.97 13.02
C GLY A 139 -19.28 -2.00 12.10
N PHE A 140 -19.03 -2.12 10.80
CA PHE A 140 -19.68 -1.34 9.77
C PHE A 140 -20.48 -2.25 8.82
N ASN A 141 -21.63 -1.75 8.38
CA ASN A 141 -22.46 -2.39 7.36
C ASN A 141 -22.93 -1.32 6.37
N ALA A 142 -22.72 -1.55 5.07
CA ALA A 142 -23.07 -0.58 4.03
C ALA A 142 -24.55 -0.16 4.01
N VAL A 143 -25.47 -0.97 4.55
CA VAL A 143 -26.92 -0.69 4.61
C VAL A 143 -27.32 0.06 5.87
N HIS A 144 -26.63 -0.18 6.99
CA HIS A 144 -27.06 0.26 8.32
C HIS A 144 -26.05 1.18 9.02
N GLY A 145 -24.90 1.45 8.40
CA GLY A 145 -23.81 2.23 8.98
C GLY A 145 -23.05 1.48 10.08
N TYR A 146 -22.48 2.23 11.00
CA TYR A 146 -21.77 1.67 12.15
C TYR A 146 -22.73 1.11 13.20
N TYR A 147 -22.33 -0.01 13.81
CA TYR A 147 -23.12 -0.69 14.86
C TYR A 147 -22.22 -1.30 15.93
N ILE A 148 -22.78 -1.47 17.13
CA ILE A 148 -22.20 -2.30 18.19
C ILE A 148 -22.76 -3.71 18.04
N GLN A 149 -21.91 -4.72 18.01
CA GLN A 149 -22.31 -6.13 18.01
C GLN A 149 -21.94 -6.76 19.35
N ILE A 150 -22.91 -7.46 19.96
CA ILE A 150 -22.77 -8.18 21.24
C ILE A 150 -23.20 -9.63 21.01
N SER A 151 -22.47 -10.59 21.58
CA SER A 151 -22.88 -12.00 21.51
C SER A 151 -24.23 -12.19 22.24
N GLN A 152 -25.03 -13.14 21.75
CA GLN A 152 -26.36 -13.39 22.31
C GLN A 152 -26.32 -13.76 23.81
N GLY A 153 -25.27 -14.43 24.25
CA GLY A 153 -25.08 -14.77 25.67
C GLY A 153 -24.88 -13.57 26.59
N GLN A 154 -24.39 -12.43 26.06
CA GLN A 154 -24.17 -11.19 26.81
C GLN A 154 -25.15 -10.07 26.46
N ALA A 155 -26.06 -10.28 25.51
CA ALA A 155 -27.03 -9.28 25.07
C ALA A 155 -27.92 -8.72 26.20
N HIS A 156 -28.16 -9.53 27.23
CA HIS A 156 -28.91 -9.10 28.42
C HIS A 156 -28.22 -7.99 29.26
N LYS A 157 -26.90 -7.81 29.06
CA LYS A 157 -26.12 -6.74 29.70
C LYS A 157 -26.18 -5.42 28.94
N ALA A 158 -26.76 -5.40 27.73
CA ALA A 158 -26.79 -4.22 26.89
C ALA A 158 -27.52 -3.07 27.64
N PRO A 159 -26.91 -1.86 27.72
CA PRO A 159 -27.52 -0.72 28.36
C PRO A 159 -28.85 -0.33 27.71
N ILE A 160 -29.73 0.30 28.50
CA ILE A 160 -31.08 0.70 28.07
C ILE A 160 -31.08 1.70 26.89
N HIS A 161 -30.01 2.49 26.77
CA HIS A 161 -29.86 3.47 25.69
C HIS A 161 -29.36 2.87 24.38
N TYR A 162 -28.98 1.60 24.37
CA TYR A 162 -28.64 0.87 23.13
C TYR A 162 -29.91 0.53 22.35
N VAL A 163 -30.04 1.08 21.16
CA VAL A 163 -31.19 0.81 20.30
C VAL A 163 -30.89 -0.42 19.43
N ARG A 164 -31.59 -1.54 19.69
CA ARG A 164 -31.43 -2.76 18.93
C ARG A 164 -31.91 -2.57 17.48
N ARG A 165 -31.04 -2.89 16.52
CA ARG A 165 -31.31 -2.79 15.09
C ARG A 165 -31.48 -4.12 14.40
N GLN A 166 -30.74 -5.14 14.83
CA GLN A 166 -30.76 -6.45 14.18
C GLN A 166 -30.46 -7.55 15.18
N THR A 167 -31.22 -8.64 15.08
CA THR A 167 -30.96 -9.89 15.81
C THR A 167 -30.43 -10.92 14.83
N LEU A 168 -29.25 -11.48 15.11
CA LEU A 168 -28.61 -12.55 14.38
C LEU A 168 -28.68 -13.86 15.17
N LYS A 169 -28.34 -14.97 14.55
CA LYS A 169 -28.37 -16.29 15.22
C LYS A 169 -27.53 -16.34 16.50
N ASN A 170 -26.36 -15.68 16.51
CA ASN A 170 -25.38 -15.76 17.60
C ASN A 170 -25.03 -14.38 18.20
N ALA A 171 -25.63 -13.30 17.74
CA ALA A 171 -25.33 -11.94 18.18
C ALA A 171 -26.52 -11.01 18.01
N GLU A 172 -26.50 -9.90 18.71
CA GLU A 172 -27.40 -8.77 18.51
C GLU A 172 -26.61 -7.53 18.12
N ARG A 173 -27.18 -6.70 17.24
CA ARG A 173 -26.60 -5.44 16.79
C ARG A 173 -27.40 -4.25 17.28
N TYR A 174 -26.68 -3.29 17.80
CA TYR A 174 -27.23 -2.09 18.41
C TYR A 174 -26.63 -0.83 17.77
N ILE A 175 -27.35 0.26 17.87
CA ILE A 175 -26.86 1.59 17.52
C ILE A 175 -26.93 2.49 18.77
N ILE A 176 -25.96 3.38 18.90
CA ILE A 176 -25.95 4.43 19.91
C ILE A 176 -25.95 5.80 19.21
N PRO A 177 -26.45 6.85 19.84
CA PRO A 177 -26.49 8.20 19.26
C PRO A 177 -25.13 8.67 18.75
N GLU A 178 -24.06 8.42 19.50
CA GLU A 178 -22.69 8.79 19.17
C GLU A 178 -22.20 8.15 17.87
N LEU A 179 -22.48 6.86 17.63
CA LEU A 179 -22.14 6.20 16.36
C LEU A 179 -22.97 6.73 15.19
N LYS A 180 -24.21 7.13 15.44
CA LYS A 180 -25.06 7.71 14.41
C LYS A 180 -24.58 9.11 14.01
N GLU A 181 -24.15 9.93 14.95
CA GLU A 181 -23.55 11.24 14.70
C GLU A 181 -22.24 11.10 13.93
N TYR A 182 -21.39 10.15 14.32
CA TYR A 182 -20.14 9.84 13.65
C TYR A 182 -20.35 9.40 12.20
N ASP A 183 -21.32 8.53 11.95
CA ASP A 183 -21.70 8.08 10.61
C ASP A 183 -22.15 9.27 9.73
N CYS A 184 -22.93 10.17 10.32
CA CYS A 184 -23.39 11.38 9.65
C CYS A 184 -22.24 12.33 9.27
N LEU A 185 -21.24 12.51 10.16
CA LEU A 185 -20.07 13.35 9.91
C LEU A 185 -19.21 12.82 8.75
N LEU A 186 -19.05 11.51 8.63
CA LEU A 186 -18.29 10.91 7.52
C LEU A 186 -18.99 11.04 6.17
N TYR A 187 -20.33 11.00 6.15
CA TYR A 187 -21.11 11.15 4.91
C TYR A 187 -21.38 12.60 4.49
N THR A 188 -21.18 13.58 5.36
CA THR A 188 -21.38 15.02 5.04
C THR A 188 -20.08 15.72 4.67
N SER A 189 -18.96 15.01 4.61
CA SER A 189 -17.65 15.54 4.21
C SER A 189 -17.35 15.35 2.71
N ASP A 190 -18.36 14.99 1.88
CA ASP A 190 -18.29 14.94 0.42
C ASP A 190 -18.78 16.27 -0.20
#